data_e7b7aa10d21173c5ddb091134596ea7e
#
_entry.id   e7b7aa10d21173c5ddb091134596ea7e
#
_cell.length_a   1.000
_cell.length_b   1.000
_cell.length_c   1.000
_cell.angle_alpha   90.00
_cell.angle_beta   90.00
_cell.angle_gamma   90.00
#
_symmetry.space_group_name_H-M   'P 1'
#
loop_
_entity.id
_entity.type
_entity.pdbx_description
1 polymer ?
#
loop_
_entity_poly.entity_id
_entity_poly.type
_entity_poly.pdbx_seq_one_letter_code
_entity_poly.pdbx_strand_id
1 'polypeptide(L)'
;MQNIFSNKKHCFANKFNIITNSSSVNISICFILTAFLFLGIAIYCNTRISGLCLNNESTNTITDNYNISFNNTNSSINLPARLTEKTKSVTLTRFIHADELAGNYISFYAYNSAVNIYIDNEQVYTENDIIDFAGLARPSHWYFVKVPQHDFTLTIDMNSQIDITNLLHISTGTKSALIFDILCHHAFQLIVGFLACICGIILLITAFIIKTDLSKRLYWLGLTSMLAGIWTICNSTVIQLFFSHGTFTSYMEYCCYFLFPIAVTGFLLTFDHIKDEAYMYIAYWCEILSIIVIFVMQLMGLIIVSNVLWIVHIEILSITLAVIITYIKNWKTNTIREFYIFISIMIISFFLIL
;
A
#
# COMPACT_ATOMS: atom_id res chain seq x y z
N MET A 1 -59.69 -19.44 -8.78
CA MET A 1 -58.91 -18.81 -7.68
C MET A 1 -57.39 -18.98 -7.82
N GLN A 2 -56.84 -20.02 -8.43
CA GLN A 2 -55.38 -20.23 -8.60
C GLN A 2 -54.69 -19.23 -9.53
N ASN A 3 -55.35 -18.71 -10.57
CA ASN A 3 -54.75 -17.76 -11.53
C ASN A 3 -54.56 -16.35 -11.00
N ILE A 4 -55.28 -15.94 -9.95
CA ILE A 4 -55.13 -14.60 -9.36
C ILE A 4 -53.92 -14.53 -8.43
N PHE A 5 -53.54 -15.64 -7.78
CA PHE A 5 -52.36 -15.73 -6.91
C PHE A 5 -51.05 -15.84 -7.69
N SER A 6 -51.08 -16.46 -8.88
CA SER A 6 -49.89 -16.52 -9.76
C SER A 6 -49.52 -15.12 -10.32
N ASN A 7 -50.51 -14.35 -10.77
CA ASN A 7 -50.27 -13.02 -11.30
C ASN A 7 -49.78 -12.00 -10.24
N LYS A 8 -50.22 -12.13 -8.98
CA LYS A 8 -49.71 -11.28 -7.90
C LYS A 8 -48.27 -11.61 -7.51
N LYS A 9 -47.86 -12.87 -7.55
CA LYS A 9 -46.45 -13.26 -7.32
C LYS A 9 -45.52 -12.74 -8.42
N HIS A 10 -45.93 -12.81 -9.69
CA HIS A 10 -45.14 -12.27 -10.79
C HIS A 10 -45.04 -10.73 -10.76
N CYS A 11 -46.09 -10.03 -10.38
CA CYS A 11 -46.10 -8.57 -10.26
C CYS A 11 -45.25 -8.12 -9.06
N PHE A 12 -45.22 -8.87 -7.96
CA PHE A 12 -44.38 -8.56 -6.79
C PHE A 12 -42.88 -8.84 -7.07
N ALA A 13 -42.58 -9.96 -7.75
CA ALA A 13 -41.21 -10.29 -8.18
C ALA A 13 -40.66 -9.28 -9.18
N ASN A 14 -41.47 -8.80 -10.13
CA ASN A 14 -41.05 -7.75 -11.06
C ASN A 14 -40.87 -6.39 -10.38
N LYS A 15 -41.72 -5.99 -9.45
CA LYS A 15 -41.53 -4.76 -8.66
C LYS A 15 -40.30 -4.85 -7.75
N PHE A 16 -40.02 -6.00 -7.14
CA PHE A 16 -38.85 -6.19 -6.32
C PHE A 16 -37.55 -6.18 -7.14
N ASN A 17 -37.57 -6.76 -8.36
CA ASN A 17 -36.45 -6.70 -9.31
C ASN A 17 -36.19 -5.27 -9.84
N ILE A 18 -37.22 -4.47 -10.06
CA ILE A 18 -37.07 -3.06 -10.47
C ILE A 18 -36.50 -2.22 -9.33
N ILE A 19 -36.94 -2.46 -8.09
CA ILE A 19 -36.42 -1.75 -6.90
C ILE A 19 -34.97 -2.16 -6.62
N THR A 20 -34.60 -3.45 -6.73
CA THR A 20 -33.24 -3.90 -6.54
C THR A 20 -32.30 -3.46 -7.67
N ASN A 21 -32.76 -3.39 -8.92
CA ASN A 21 -31.96 -2.83 -10.02
C ASN A 21 -31.75 -1.31 -9.88
N SER A 22 -32.76 -0.56 -9.48
CA SER A 22 -32.67 0.87 -9.22
C SER A 22 -31.77 1.17 -8.02
N SER A 23 -31.88 0.38 -6.93
CA SER A 23 -31.03 0.59 -5.74
C SER A 23 -29.57 0.22 -5.98
N SER A 24 -29.26 -0.81 -6.79
CA SER A 24 -27.87 -1.18 -7.12
C SER A 24 -27.17 -0.15 -7.97
N VAL A 25 -27.87 0.49 -8.91
CA VAL A 25 -27.33 1.60 -9.70
C VAL A 25 -27.11 2.82 -8.81
N ASN A 26 -28.05 3.14 -7.94
CA ASN A 26 -27.91 4.26 -7.00
C ASN A 26 -26.76 4.03 -5.99
N ILE A 27 -26.58 2.80 -5.51
CA ILE A 27 -25.46 2.44 -4.63
C ILE A 27 -24.13 2.58 -5.37
N SER A 28 -24.01 2.14 -6.62
CA SER A 28 -22.79 2.30 -7.42
C SER A 28 -22.49 3.76 -7.71
N ILE A 29 -23.48 4.58 -8.02
CA ILE A 29 -23.33 6.03 -8.19
C ILE A 29 -22.91 6.69 -6.88
N CYS A 30 -23.51 6.33 -5.75
CA CYS A 30 -23.09 6.82 -4.44
C CYS A 30 -21.64 6.42 -4.11
N PHE A 31 -21.20 5.22 -4.46
CA PHE A 31 -19.80 4.78 -4.27
C PHE A 31 -18.84 5.59 -5.13
N ILE A 32 -19.16 5.83 -6.39
CA ILE A 32 -18.35 6.66 -7.30
C ILE A 32 -18.31 8.11 -6.80
N LEU A 33 -19.43 8.68 -6.42
CA LEU A 33 -19.51 10.04 -5.89
C LEU A 33 -18.76 10.19 -4.56
N THR A 34 -18.86 9.19 -3.66
CA THR A 34 -18.07 9.18 -2.42
C THR A 34 -16.58 9.03 -2.69
N ALA A 35 -16.16 8.20 -3.65
CA ALA A 35 -14.76 8.08 -4.05
C ALA A 35 -14.23 9.41 -4.62
N PHE A 36 -14.97 10.08 -5.49
CA PHE A 36 -14.60 11.41 -5.99
C PHE A 36 -14.60 12.49 -4.90
N LEU A 37 -15.55 12.44 -3.96
CA LEU A 37 -15.60 13.36 -2.82
C LEU A 37 -14.36 13.14 -1.93
N PHE A 38 -14.00 11.88 -1.63
CA PHE A 38 -12.80 11.55 -0.87
C PHE A 38 -11.52 11.96 -1.60
N LEU A 39 -11.44 11.75 -2.92
CA LEU A 39 -10.33 12.22 -3.74
C LEU A 39 -10.22 13.76 -3.70
N GLY A 40 -11.34 14.46 -3.82
CA GLY A 40 -11.41 15.93 -3.72
C GLY A 40 -10.99 16.44 -2.33
N ILE A 41 -11.46 15.79 -1.25
CA ILE A 41 -11.04 16.09 0.13
C ILE A 41 -9.55 15.82 0.30
N ALA A 42 -9.04 14.72 -0.28
CA ALA A 42 -7.63 14.37 -0.24
C ALA A 42 -6.74 15.42 -0.89
N ILE A 43 -7.09 15.83 -2.11
CA ILE A 43 -6.37 16.89 -2.83
C ILE A 43 -6.45 18.20 -2.03
N TYR A 44 -7.63 18.55 -1.49
CA TYR A 44 -7.82 19.73 -0.68
C TYR A 44 -7.00 19.68 0.62
N CYS A 45 -7.02 18.56 1.33
CA CYS A 45 -6.21 18.37 2.53
C CYS A 45 -4.72 18.41 2.23
N ASN A 46 -4.27 17.74 1.17
CA ASN A 46 -2.85 17.75 0.79
C ASN A 46 -2.34 19.16 0.43
N THR A 47 -3.20 20.02 -0.14
CA THR A 47 -2.86 21.41 -0.45
C THR A 47 -2.95 22.36 0.75
N ARG A 48 -3.68 22.01 1.81
CA ARG A 48 -3.95 22.88 2.98
C ARG A 48 -3.26 22.43 4.26
N ILE A 49 -2.98 21.14 4.43
CA ILE A 49 -2.34 20.59 5.65
C ILE A 49 -0.89 21.06 5.80
N SER A 50 -0.21 21.42 4.71
CA SER A 50 1.09 22.09 4.77
C SER A 50 1.10 23.41 5.56
N GLY A 51 -0.08 23.94 5.94
CA GLY A 51 -0.23 25.13 6.77
C GLY A 51 -0.86 24.90 8.15
N LEU A 52 -1.30 23.70 8.48
CA LEU A 52 -1.90 23.35 9.79
C LEU A 52 -0.84 22.71 10.71
N CYS A 53 0.22 23.45 11.01
CA CYS A 53 1.07 23.13 12.15
C CYS A 53 0.30 23.45 13.44
N LEU A 54 -0.31 22.41 14.02
CA LEU A 54 -0.90 22.48 15.38
C LEU A 54 0.19 22.54 16.46
N ASN A 55 1.45 22.42 16.09
CA ASN A 55 2.58 22.49 16.99
C ASN A 55 3.39 23.76 16.68
N ASN A 56 3.67 24.56 17.69
CA ASN A 56 4.54 25.75 17.59
C ASN A 56 6.02 25.38 17.39
N GLU A 57 6.36 24.09 17.42
CA GLU A 57 7.72 23.59 17.22
C GLU A 57 7.95 23.37 15.73
N SER A 58 8.95 24.06 15.18
CA SER A 58 9.34 23.94 13.78
C SER A 58 10.15 22.65 13.54
N THR A 59 9.86 21.99 12.44
CA THR A 59 10.78 21.01 11.84
C THR A 59 11.55 21.71 10.73
N ASN A 60 12.83 21.36 10.56
CA ASN A 60 13.65 21.84 9.47
C ASN A 60 14.19 20.66 8.68
N THR A 61 14.34 20.82 7.36
CA THR A 61 14.89 19.79 6.48
C THR A 61 16.31 20.15 6.11
N ILE A 62 17.22 19.20 6.26
CA ILE A 62 18.63 19.38 5.89
C ILE A 62 18.84 18.75 4.52
N THR A 63 18.92 19.59 3.47
CA THR A 63 18.91 19.11 2.08
C THR A 63 20.27 19.17 1.38
N ASP A 64 21.14 20.12 1.74
CA ASP A 64 22.24 20.51 0.89
C ASP A 64 23.60 19.91 1.29
N ASN A 65 24.48 19.75 0.31
CA ASN A 65 25.93 19.48 0.49
C ASN A 65 26.30 18.20 1.26
N TYR A 66 25.63 17.07 0.97
CA TYR A 66 26.07 15.77 1.46
C TYR A 66 27.21 15.23 0.59
N ASN A 67 28.29 14.79 1.21
CA ASN A 67 29.29 13.97 0.56
C ASN A 67 28.82 12.53 0.56
N ILE A 68 28.65 11.97 -0.62
CA ILE A 68 28.27 10.58 -0.80
C ILE A 68 29.46 9.76 -1.26
N SER A 69 29.66 8.61 -0.63
CA SER A 69 30.65 7.61 -1.03
C SER A 69 29.97 6.28 -1.31
N PHE A 70 30.15 5.78 -2.52
CA PHE A 70 29.72 4.46 -2.96
C PHE A 70 30.59 3.96 -4.11
N ASN A 71 30.81 2.66 -4.24
CA ASN A 71 31.61 2.03 -5.31
C ASN A 71 32.98 2.69 -5.54
N ASN A 72 33.66 3.17 -4.46
CA ASN A 72 34.91 3.92 -4.52
C ASN A 72 34.83 5.28 -5.24
N THR A 73 33.64 5.82 -5.44
CA THR A 73 33.41 7.17 -5.95
C THR A 73 32.97 8.08 -4.82
N ASN A 74 33.46 9.31 -4.82
CA ASN A 74 33.04 10.38 -3.92
C ASN A 74 32.44 11.51 -4.73
N SER A 75 31.26 11.96 -4.35
CA SER A 75 30.56 13.07 -4.98
C SER A 75 29.78 13.88 -3.96
N SER A 76 29.44 15.13 -4.32
CA SER A 76 28.51 15.91 -3.51
C SER A 76 27.12 15.82 -4.09
N ILE A 77 26.10 15.68 -3.21
CA ILE A 77 24.70 15.52 -3.60
C ILE A 77 23.79 16.28 -2.62
N ASN A 78 22.64 16.74 -3.13
CA ASN A 78 21.58 17.30 -2.31
C ASN A 78 20.50 16.25 -2.08
N LEU A 79 19.97 16.15 -0.85
CA LEU A 79 18.94 15.22 -0.46
C LEU A 79 17.54 15.88 -0.48
N PRO A 80 16.46 15.12 -0.75
CA PRO A 80 16.46 13.73 -1.19
C PRO A 80 16.92 13.57 -2.64
N ALA A 81 17.57 12.47 -2.96
CA ALA A 81 18.09 12.22 -4.30
C ALA A 81 17.85 10.78 -4.74
N ARG A 82 17.92 10.56 -6.05
CA ARG A 82 17.88 9.24 -6.65
C ARG A 82 19.22 8.88 -7.24
N LEU A 83 19.74 7.71 -6.85
CA LEU A 83 20.97 7.19 -7.44
C LEU A 83 20.70 6.62 -8.82
N THR A 84 21.57 6.91 -9.77
CA THR A 84 21.54 6.36 -11.13
C THR A 84 22.29 5.03 -11.22
N GLU A 85 23.24 4.84 -10.33
CA GLU A 85 24.07 3.64 -10.27
C GLU A 85 23.53 2.66 -9.21
N LYS A 86 23.63 1.37 -9.53
CA LYS A 86 23.24 0.31 -8.61
C LYS A 86 24.30 0.10 -7.55
N THR A 87 23.92 0.24 -6.30
CA THR A 87 24.80 -0.01 -5.15
C THR A 87 24.03 -0.60 -3.99
N LYS A 88 24.71 -1.42 -3.19
CA LYS A 88 24.15 -2.01 -1.97
C LYS A 88 24.66 -1.34 -0.70
N SER A 89 25.66 -0.49 -0.82
CA SER A 89 26.21 0.26 0.31
C SER A 89 26.43 1.71 -0.06
N VAL A 90 26.06 2.61 0.84
CA VAL A 90 26.18 4.05 0.67
C VAL A 90 26.56 4.66 2.00
N THR A 91 27.61 5.47 2.00
CA THR A 91 27.98 6.33 3.13
C THR A 91 27.64 7.77 2.79
N LEU A 92 26.85 8.42 3.63
CA LEU A 92 26.52 9.84 3.56
C LEU A 92 27.24 10.57 4.69
N THR A 93 27.99 11.60 4.38
CA THR A 93 28.69 12.43 5.38
C THR A 93 28.38 13.90 5.16
N ARG A 94 28.08 14.61 6.24
CA ARG A 94 27.87 16.07 6.21
C ARG A 94 28.32 16.71 7.52
N PHE A 95 28.93 17.88 7.40
CA PHE A 95 29.12 18.80 8.53
C PHE A 95 27.85 19.63 8.72
N ILE A 96 27.26 19.55 9.92
CA ILE A 96 26.01 20.22 10.28
C ILE A 96 26.33 21.34 11.26
N HIS A 97 25.85 22.55 10.93
CA HIS A 97 25.95 23.70 11.83
C HIS A 97 24.79 23.70 12.84
N ALA A 98 25.05 24.18 14.05
CA ALA A 98 24.06 24.23 15.13
C ALA A 98 22.82 25.07 14.79
N ASP A 99 22.95 26.09 13.95
CA ASP A 99 21.88 26.97 13.48
C ASP A 99 20.94 26.31 12.46
N GLU A 100 21.35 25.19 11.84
CA GLU A 100 20.50 24.39 10.96
C GLU A 100 19.51 23.51 11.75
N LEU A 101 19.75 23.32 13.05
CA LEU A 101 18.97 22.41 13.89
C LEU A 101 17.71 23.10 14.44
N ALA A 102 16.53 22.54 14.11
CA ALA A 102 15.26 22.97 14.70
C ALA A 102 14.97 22.30 16.07
N GLY A 103 15.83 21.36 16.52
CA GLY A 103 15.66 20.64 17.79
C GLY A 103 16.78 19.63 18.04
N ASN A 104 16.57 18.77 19.03
CA ASN A 104 17.59 17.84 19.53
C ASN A 104 17.60 16.48 18.83
N TYR A 105 16.78 16.30 17.79
CA TYR A 105 16.69 15.04 17.06
C TYR A 105 16.80 15.26 15.56
N ILE A 106 17.41 14.27 14.92
CA ILE A 106 17.35 14.06 13.47
C ILE A 106 16.49 12.85 13.22
N SER A 107 15.62 12.92 12.21
CA SER A 107 14.83 11.78 11.74
C SER A 107 15.02 11.58 10.24
N PHE A 108 15.00 10.31 9.84
CA PHE A 108 14.95 9.89 8.45
C PHE A 108 14.37 8.48 8.34
N TYR A 109 13.89 8.14 7.15
CA TYR A 109 13.36 6.83 6.83
C TYR A 109 14.32 6.09 5.90
N ALA A 110 14.76 4.89 6.29
CA ALA A 110 15.60 4.04 5.46
C ALA A 110 14.81 2.85 4.93
N TYR A 111 14.88 2.63 3.62
CA TYR A 111 14.20 1.52 2.93
C TYR A 111 15.11 0.29 2.90
N ASN A 112 14.63 -0.84 3.43
CA ASN A 112 15.27 -2.15 3.33
C ASN A 112 16.80 -2.13 3.60
N SER A 113 17.26 -1.26 4.50
CA SER A 113 18.67 -1.01 4.74
C SER A 113 18.98 -1.06 6.22
N ALA A 114 20.07 -1.73 6.60
CA ALA A 114 20.69 -1.56 7.90
C ALA A 114 21.44 -0.24 7.94
N VAL A 115 21.34 0.47 9.05
CA VAL A 115 21.91 1.79 9.21
C VAL A 115 22.83 1.83 10.43
N ASN A 116 24.05 2.36 10.24
CA ASN A 116 24.94 2.77 11.30
C ASN A 116 25.10 4.28 11.28
N ILE A 117 25.03 4.93 12.42
CA ILE A 117 25.04 6.38 12.53
C ILE A 117 26.18 6.80 13.43
N TYR A 118 26.99 7.71 12.95
CA TYR A 118 28.14 8.28 13.67
C TYR A 118 27.97 9.79 13.78
N ILE A 119 28.34 10.32 14.94
CA ILE A 119 28.47 11.76 15.21
C ILE A 119 29.92 11.99 15.64
N ASP A 120 30.63 12.85 14.90
CA ASP A 120 32.06 13.13 15.13
C ASP A 120 32.93 11.86 15.20
N ASN A 121 32.62 10.86 14.36
CA ASN A 121 33.19 9.51 14.32
C ASN A 121 32.86 8.62 15.53
N GLU A 122 32.07 9.07 16.50
CA GLU A 122 31.53 8.20 17.56
C GLU A 122 30.25 7.53 17.08
N GLN A 123 30.17 6.22 17.23
CA GLN A 123 28.99 5.44 16.85
C GLN A 123 27.88 5.66 17.87
N VAL A 124 26.80 6.36 17.45
CA VAL A 124 25.63 6.64 18.29
C VAL A 124 24.49 5.67 18.07
N TYR A 125 24.47 5.00 16.92
CA TYR A 125 23.49 3.97 16.61
C TYR A 125 24.09 2.91 15.71
N THR A 126 23.80 1.66 15.99
CA THR A 126 24.09 0.52 15.12
C THR A 126 22.90 -0.39 15.08
N GLU A 127 22.54 -0.79 13.90
CA GLU A 127 21.59 -1.87 13.72
C GLU A 127 22.37 -3.18 13.79
N ASN A 128 22.27 -3.88 14.91
CA ASN A 128 22.79 -5.22 15.02
C ASN A 128 22.13 -6.07 13.92
N ASP A 129 22.91 -6.96 13.30
CA ASP A 129 22.38 -7.94 12.33
C ASP A 129 21.29 -8.77 13.01
N ILE A 130 20.07 -8.24 13.01
CA ILE A 130 18.89 -8.98 13.39
C ILE A 130 18.73 -10.03 12.31
N ILE A 131 19.07 -11.27 12.65
CA ILE A 131 18.75 -12.42 11.82
C ILE A 131 17.23 -12.48 11.78
N ASP A 132 16.63 -11.91 10.74
CA ASP A 132 15.20 -12.00 10.53
C ASP A 132 14.80 -13.46 10.42
N PHE A 133 13.72 -13.83 11.10
CA PHE A 133 13.15 -15.17 11.11
C PHE A 133 12.90 -15.71 9.68
N ALA A 134 12.71 -14.83 8.70
CA ALA A 134 12.53 -15.15 7.29
C ALA A 134 13.77 -14.85 6.42
N GLY A 135 14.87 -14.50 7.05
CA GLY A 135 16.25 -14.66 6.53
C GLY A 135 16.71 -13.65 5.50
N LEU A 136 15.94 -12.74 4.91
CA LEU A 136 16.46 -12.04 3.73
C LEU A 136 15.97 -10.61 3.48
N ALA A 137 14.95 -10.12 4.14
CA ALA A 137 14.51 -8.75 3.94
C ALA A 137 14.86 -7.91 5.16
N ARG A 138 15.76 -6.95 5.02
CA ARG A 138 15.97 -5.95 6.05
C ARG A 138 14.75 -5.07 6.15
N PRO A 139 14.29 -4.71 7.36
CA PRO A 139 13.12 -3.88 7.53
C PRO A 139 13.39 -2.45 7.06
N SER A 140 12.34 -1.80 6.59
CA SER A 140 12.35 -0.36 6.40
C SER A 140 11.77 0.28 7.65
N HIS A 141 12.42 1.29 8.23
CA HIS A 141 11.87 1.98 9.39
C HIS A 141 12.39 3.41 9.60
N TRP A 142 11.74 4.12 10.53
CA TRP A 142 12.12 5.45 10.94
C TRP A 142 13.23 5.40 11.99
N TYR A 143 14.27 6.19 11.76
CA TYR A 143 15.34 6.44 12.73
C TYR A 143 15.14 7.80 13.37
N PHE A 144 15.29 7.85 14.72
CA PHE A 144 15.27 9.06 15.51
C PHE A 144 16.53 9.10 16.34
N VAL A 145 17.46 9.96 15.99
CA VAL A 145 18.78 10.07 16.65
C VAL A 145 18.87 11.39 17.37
N LYS A 146 19.26 11.32 18.65
CA LYS A 146 19.53 12.52 19.42
C LYS A 146 20.87 13.09 18.99
N VAL A 147 20.90 14.39 18.68
CA VAL A 147 22.10 15.09 18.22
C VAL A 147 22.53 16.18 19.20
N PRO A 148 23.82 16.53 19.24
CA PRO A 148 24.34 17.62 20.04
C PRO A 148 23.80 18.97 19.52
N GLN A 149 23.86 19.99 20.36
CA GLN A 149 23.45 21.38 20.03
C GLN A 149 24.64 22.28 19.69
N HIS A 150 25.69 21.69 19.14
CA HIS A 150 26.86 22.36 18.59
C HIS A 150 27.17 21.80 17.21
N ASP A 151 28.07 22.41 16.49
CA ASP A 151 28.50 21.93 15.19
C ASP A 151 29.09 20.53 15.28
N PHE A 152 28.71 19.63 14.37
CA PHE A 152 29.18 18.24 14.36
C PHE A 152 29.18 17.67 12.92
N THR A 153 29.89 16.58 12.75
CA THR A 153 29.88 15.79 11.52
C THR A 153 28.95 14.59 11.68
N LEU A 154 27.91 14.52 10.84
CA LEU A 154 27.01 13.38 10.74
C LEU A 154 27.51 12.44 9.65
N THR A 155 27.66 11.15 9.99
CA THR A 155 27.92 10.08 9.02
C THR A 155 26.84 9.00 9.17
N ILE A 156 26.22 8.65 8.03
CA ILE A 156 25.19 7.63 7.93
C ILE A 156 25.67 6.56 6.96
N ASP A 157 25.95 5.37 7.46
CA ASP A 157 26.29 4.21 6.65
C ASP A 157 25.05 3.34 6.45
N MET A 158 24.67 3.15 5.20
CA MET A 158 23.55 2.30 4.81
C MET A 158 24.05 1.06 4.08
N ASN A 159 23.57 -0.10 4.48
CA ASN A 159 23.87 -1.37 3.82
C ASN A 159 22.58 -2.14 3.57
N SER A 160 22.32 -2.52 2.31
CA SER A 160 21.09 -3.18 1.87
C SER A 160 21.40 -4.46 1.10
N GLN A 161 20.46 -5.39 1.12
CA GLN A 161 20.50 -6.60 0.29
C GLN A 161 20.05 -6.34 -1.15
N ILE A 162 19.26 -5.30 -1.35
CA ILE A 162 18.76 -4.83 -2.65
C ILE A 162 19.46 -3.53 -3.04
N ASP A 163 19.39 -3.16 -4.31
CA ASP A 163 20.01 -1.92 -4.78
C ASP A 163 19.34 -0.69 -4.16
N ILE A 164 20.13 0.17 -3.53
CA ILE A 164 19.68 1.44 -2.98
C ILE A 164 19.50 2.41 -4.14
N THR A 165 18.28 2.84 -4.36
CA THR A 165 17.92 3.76 -5.45
C THR A 165 17.53 5.14 -4.95
N ASN A 166 16.89 5.21 -3.78
CA ASN A 166 16.43 6.48 -3.21
C ASN A 166 17.22 6.78 -1.94
N LEU A 167 17.74 7.99 -1.88
CA LEU A 167 18.43 8.50 -0.71
C LEU A 167 17.46 9.22 0.23
N LEU A 168 17.87 9.30 1.48
CA LEU A 168 17.09 9.72 2.62
C LEU A 168 16.55 11.14 2.50
N HIS A 169 15.41 11.38 3.15
CA HIS A 169 14.97 12.73 3.52
C HIS A 169 15.28 12.92 5.00
N ILE A 170 16.15 13.89 5.31
CA ILE A 170 16.61 14.11 6.68
C ILE A 170 15.93 15.35 7.24
N SER A 171 15.23 15.20 8.37
CA SER A 171 14.56 16.28 9.08
C SER A 171 15.10 16.43 10.48
N THR A 172 15.12 17.67 10.99
CA THR A 172 15.53 18.00 12.36
C THR A 172 14.37 18.63 13.11
N GLY A 173 14.33 18.42 14.42
CA GLY A 173 13.29 18.97 15.28
C GLY A 173 13.27 18.36 16.67
N THR A 174 12.26 18.67 17.45
CA THR A 174 11.96 17.88 18.64
C THR A 174 11.35 16.55 18.22
N LYS A 175 11.48 15.51 19.04
CA LYS A 175 10.94 14.20 18.72
C LYS A 175 9.43 14.22 18.48
N SER A 176 8.70 15.04 19.23
CA SER A 176 7.24 15.25 19.07
C SER A 176 6.89 15.91 17.75
N ALA A 177 7.62 16.98 17.37
CA ALA A 177 7.40 17.66 16.11
C ALA A 177 7.65 16.76 14.90
N LEU A 178 8.73 15.97 14.93
CA LEU A 178 9.07 15.03 13.87
C LEU A 178 8.02 13.91 13.72
N ILE A 179 7.55 13.33 14.83
CA ILE A 179 6.48 12.32 14.79
C ILE A 179 5.18 12.94 14.24
N PHE A 180 4.86 14.16 14.67
CA PHE A 180 3.65 14.84 14.20
C PHE A 180 3.72 15.16 12.70
N ASP A 181 4.87 15.59 12.21
CA ASP A 181 5.11 15.83 10.79
C ASP A 181 4.90 14.57 9.94
N ILE A 182 5.47 13.43 10.38
CA ILE A 182 5.25 12.13 9.75
C ILE A 182 3.76 11.75 9.73
N LEU A 183 3.06 11.93 10.86
CA LEU A 183 1.63 11.64 10.97
C LEU A 183 0.81 12.53 10.01
N CYS A 184 1.09 13.82 9.94
CA CYS A 184 0.41 14.74 9.04
C CYS A 184 0.66 14.41 7.57
N HIS A 185 1.90 14.07 7.22
CA HIS A 185 2.27 13.72 5.84
C HIS A 185 1.52 12.46 5.34
N HIS A 186 1.34 11.48 6.22
CA HIS A 186 0.67 10.22 5.89
C HIS A 186 -0.80 10.13 6.37
N ALA A 187 -1.35 11.20 6.96
CA ALA A 187 -2.70 11.21 7.54
C ALA A 187 -3.77 10.73 6.55
N PHE A 188 -3.68 11.15 5.29
CA PHE A 188 -4.62 10.75 4.25
C PHE A 188 -4.60 9.24 3.99
N GLN A 189 -3.41 8.64 3.84
CA GLN A 189 -3.26 7.20 3.64
C GLN A 189 -3.84 6.41 4.81
N LEU A 190 -3.59 6.86 6.04
CA LEU A 190 -4.16 6.25 7.25
C LEU A 190 -5.68 6.30 7.25
N ILE A 191 -6.28 7.48 7.00
CA ILE A 191 -7.74 7.65 6.99
C ILE A 191 -8.37 6.73 5.93
N VAL A 192 -7.85 6.73 4.71
CA VAL A 192 -8.35 5.89 3.61
C VAL A 192 -8.20 4.40 3.95
N GLY A 193 -7.05 4.00 4.47
CA GLY A 193 -6.79 2.62 4.88
C GLY A 193 -7.74 2.14 5.98
N PHE A 194 -7.94 2.95 7.03
CA PHE A 194 -8.91 2.63 8.10
C PHE A 194 -10.34 2.55 7.59
N LEU A 195 -10.77 3.50 6.75
CA LEU A 195 -12.11 3.47 6.16
C LEU A 195 -12.32 2.21 5.29
N ALA A 196 -11.32 1.84 4.49
CA ALA A 196 -11.37 0.61 3.68
C ALA A 196 -11.47 -0.64 4.57
N CYS A 197 -10.71 -0.71 5.68
CA CYS A 197 -10.81 -1.80 6.65
C CYS A 197 -12.20 -1.87 7.30
N ILE A 198 -12.74 -0.73 7.75
CA ILE A 198 -14.08 -0.67 8.36
C ILE A 198 -15.15 -1.13 7.36
N CYS A 199 -15.11 -0.63 6.12
CA CYS A 199 -16.00 -1.06 5.06
C CYS A 199 -15.86 -2.57 4.79
N GLY A 200 -14.63 -3.09 4.74
CA GLY A 200 -14.37 -4.51 4.58
C GLY A 200 -14.99 -5.35 5.68
N ILE A 201 -14.82 -4.96 6.94
CA ILE A 201 -15.40 -5.64 8.10
C ILE A 201 -16.94 -5.62 8.03
N ILE A 202 -17.56 -4.49 7.71
CA ILE A 202 -19.02 -4.38 7.58
C ILE A 202 -19.53 -5.32 6.48
N LEU A 203 -18.86 -5.36 5.33
CA LEU A 203 -19.22 -6.24 4.22
C LEU A 203 -19.08 -7.73 4.61
N LEU A 204 -18.02 -8.11 5.31
CA LEU A 204 -17.82 -9.48 5.80
C LEU A 204 -18.91 -9.88 6.81
N ILE A 205 -19.20 -9.03 7.79
CA ILE A 205 -20.29 -9.29 8.75
C ILE A 205 -21.62 -9.44 8.02
N THR A 206 -21.91 -8.56 7.06
CA THR A 206 -23.13 -8.61 6.26
C THR A 206 -23.19 -9.91 5.44
N ALA A 207 -22.07 -10.36 4.88
CA ALA A 207 -21.98 -11.62 4.16
C ALA A 207 -22.29 -12.84 5.04
N PHE A 208 -21.91 -12.84 6.30
CA PHE A 208 -22.23 -13.91 7.24
C PHE A 208 -23.73 -13.94 7.62
N ILE A 209 -24.37 -12.77 7.66
CA ILE A 209 -25.80 -12.67 8.02
C ILE A 209 -26.69 -13.06 6.84
N ILE A 210 -26.35 -12.65 5.62
CA ILE A 210 -27.14 -12.88 4.42
C ILE A 210 -26.83 -14.26 3.85
N LYS A 211 -27.84 -15.15 3.80
CA LYS A 211 -27.73 -16.52 3.27
C LYS A 211 -28.22 -16.61 1.81
N THR A 212 -27.69 -15.80 0.91
CA THR A 212 -28.05 -15.78 -0.52
C THR A 212 -26.78 -15.77 -1.38
N ASP A 213 -26.90 -15.88 -2.70
CA ASP A 213 -25.73 -15.75 -3.61
C ASP A 213 -25.03 -14.39 -3.48
N LEU A 214 -25.76 -13.37 -3.00
CA LEU A 214 -25.16 -12.08 -2.67
C LEU A 214 -24.11 -12.19 -1.55
N SER A 215 -24.26 -13.15 -0.62
CA SER A 215 -23.30 -13.40 0.46
C SER A 215 -21.89 -13.63 -0.09
N LYS A 216 -21.73 -14.46 -1.13
CA LYS A 216 -20.43 -14.76 -1.73
C LYS A 216 -19.76 -13.50 -2.32
N ARG A 217 -20.56 -12.65 -2.97
CA ARG A 217 -20.08 -11.37 -3.54
C ARG A 217 -19.63 -10.41 -2.45
N LEU A 218 -20.42 -10.27 -1.39
CA LEU A 218 -20.10 -9.43 -0.25
C LEU A 218 -18.87 -9.93 0.50
N TYR A 219 -18.70 -11.24 0.63
CA TYR A 219 -17.53 -11.85 1.25
C TYR A 219 -16.22 -11.47 0.50
N TRP A 220 -16.18 -11.73 -0.80
CA TRP A 220 -14.99 -11.42 -1.59
C TRP A 220 -14.71 -9.92 -1.69
N LEU A 221 -15.76 -9.10 -1.85
CA LEU A 221 -15.62 -7.64 -1.86
C LEU A 221 -15.13 -7.11 -0.51
N GLY A 222 -15.64 -7.67 0.59
CA GLY A 222 -15.19 -7.34 1.95
C GLY A 222 -13.72 -7.71 2.17
N LEU A 223 -13.32 -8.90 1.70
CA LEU A 223 -11.93 -9.35 1.77
C LEU A 223 -11.00 -8.44 0.95
N THR A 224 -11.39 -8.10 -0.29
CA THR A 224 -10.63 -7.18 -1.16
C THR A 224 -10.46 -5.81 -0.49
N SER A 225 -11.55 -5.26 0.07
CA SER A 225 -11.52 -3.96 0.77
C SER A 225 -10.63 -4.00 2.01
N MET A 226 -10.68 -5.09 2.78
CA MET A 226 -9.85 -5.27 3.98
C MET A 226 -8.35 -5.40 3.62
N LEU A 227 -8.01 -6.19 2.60
CA LEU A 227 -6.63 -6.34 2.12
C LEU A 227 -6.07 -5.01 1.61
N ALA A 228 -6.85 -4.28 0.80
CA ALA A 228 -6.47 -2.96 0.33
C ALA A 228 -6.26 -1.97 1.49
N GLY A 229 -7.15 -1.99 2.49
CA GLY A 229 -7.04 -1.14 3.67
C GLY A 229 -5.80 -1.43 4.50
N ILE A 230 -5.51 -2.70 4.80
CA ILE A 230 -4.32 -3.11 5.55
C ILE A 230 -3.05 -2.75 4.77
N TRP A 231 -3.01 -3.04 3.47
CA TRP A 231 -1.89 -2.66 2.61
C TRP A 231 -1.63 -1.15 2.64
N THR A 232 -2.68 -0.33 2.48
CA THR A 232 -2.56 1.14 2.51
C THR A 232 -2.03 1.64 3.86
N ILE A 233 -2.47 1.04 4.99
CA ILE A 233 -1.98 1.38 6.33
C ILE A 233 -0.50 0.98 6.48
N CYS A 234 -0.11 -0.22 6.07
CA CYS A 234 1.27 -0.69 6.15
C CYS A 234 2.20 0.16 5.28
N ASN A 235 1.79 0.50 4.06
CA ASN A 235 2.54 1.33 3.13
C ASN A 235 2.67 2.80 3.59
N SER A 236 1.84 3.26 4.53
CA SER A 236 1.92 4.63 5.07
C SER A 236 3.17 4.90 5.89
N THR A 237 3.98 3.90 6.20
CA THR A 237 5.17 3.96 7.07
C THR A 237 4.91 4.40 8.51
N VAL A 238 3.74 5.01 8.81
CA VAL A 238 3.39 5.49 10.16
C VAL A 238 3.25 4.34 11.15
N ILE A 239 2.75 3.18 10.70
CA ILE A 239 2.57 2.02 11.59
C ILE A 239 3.89 1.56 12.19
N GLN A 240 5.01 1.83 11.52
CA GLN A 240 6.35 1.50 11.98
C GLN A 240 6.80 2.36 13.18
N LEU A 241 6.15 3.51 13.43
CA LEU A 241 6.37 4.29 14.66
C LEU A 241 5.88 3.56 15.92
N PHE A 242 4.93 2.64 15.75
CA PHE A 242 4.31 1.87 16.85
C PHE A 242 4.94 0.48 17.02
N PHE A 243 5.55 -0.07 15.98
CA PHE A 243 6.19 -1.37 16.00
C PHE A 243 7.70 -1.19 15.87
N SER A 244 8.43 -1.60 16.91
CA SER A 244 9.91 -1.49 16.97
C SER A 244 10.62 -2.34 15.90
N HIS A 245 9.92 -3.33 15.33
CA HIS A 245 10.44 -4.19 14.28
C HIS A 245 9.67 -3.97 12.98
N GLY A 246 10.29 -3.27 12.03
CA GLY A 246 9.71 -2.99 10.70
C GLY A 246 9.42 -4.25 9.87
N THR A 247 10.03 -5.38 10.21
CA THR A 247 9.86 -6.68 9.55
C THR A 247 8.40 -7.12 9.49
N PHE A 248 7.66 -7.02 10.62
CA PHE A 248 6.26 -7.44 10.66
C PHE A 248 5.38 -6.62 9.70
N THR A 249 5.58 -5.31 9.67
CA THR A 249 4.80 -4.42 8.80
C THR A 249 5.09 -4.66 7.32
N SER A 250 6.36 -4.89 6.97
CA SER A 250 6.77 -5.22 5.60
C SER A 250 6.18 -6.57 5.14
N TYR A 251 6.19 -7.60 6.01
CA TYR A 251 5.54 -8.88 5.65
C TYR A 251 4.04 -8.75 5.52
N MET A 252 3.36 -8.01 6.38
CA MET A 252 1.94 -7.74 6.26
C MET A 252 1.61 -7.00 4.95
N GLU A 253 2.43 -6.03 4.58
CA GLU A 253 2.31 -5.32 3.31
C GLU A 253 2.40 -6.29 2.12
N TYR A 254 3.45 -7.12 2.05
CA TYR A 254 3.63 -8.09 0.99
C TYR A 254 2.52 -9.15 0.98
N CYS A 255 2.13 -9.69 2.14
CA CYS A 255 1.02 -10.64 2.22
C CYS A 255 -0.28 -10.06 1.65
N CYS A 256 -0.63 -8.83 2.03
CA CYS A 256 -1.83 -8.18 1.52
C CYS A 256 -1.74 -7.94 0.01
N TYR A 257 -0.57 -7.52 -0.48
CA TYR A 257 -0.33 -7.24 -1.88
C TYR A 257 -0.46 -8.50 -2.77
N PHE A 258 0.10 -9.62 -2.34
CA PHE A 258 -0.02 -10.90 -3.06
C PHE A 258 -1.41 -11.54 -2.94
N LEU A 259 -2.12 -11.37 -1.82
CA LEU A 259 -3.47 -11.89 -1.64
C LEU A 259 -4.54 -11.08 -2.38
N PHE A 260 -4.22 -9.84 -2.76
CA PHE A 260 -5.17 -8.94 -3.40
C PHE A 260 -5.70 -9.47 -4.76
N PRO A 261 -4.86 -9.95 -5.72
CA PRO A 261 -5.35 -10.54 -6.96
C PRO A 261 -6.31 -11.71 -6.72
N ILE A 262 -5.98 -12.61 -5.78
CA ILE A 262 -6.84 -13.76 -5.43
C ILE A 262 -8.22 -13.29 -4.98
N ALA A 263 -8.28 -12.26 -4.13
CA ALA A 263 -9.55 -11.72 -3.64
C ALA A 263 -10.38 -11.10 -4.77
N VAL A 264 -9.72 -10.39 -5.69
CA VAL A 264 -10.35 -9.80 -6.88
C VAL A 264 -10.86 -10.89 -7.81
N THR A 265 -10.05 -11.89 -8.13
CA THR A 265 -10.45 -13.01 -9.00
C THR A 265 -11.56 -13.83 -8.35
N GLY A 266 -11.48 -14.07 -7.04
CA GLY A 266 -12.56 -14.71 -6.28
C GLY A 266 -13.89 -13.93 -6.36
N PHE A 267 -13.83 -12.60 -6.30
CA PHE A 267 -15.01 -11.75 -6.51
C PHE A 267 -15.56 -11.89 -7.93
N LEU A 268 -14.69 -11.87 -8.95
CA LEU A 268 -15.09 -12.03 -10.35
C LEU A 268 -15.76 -13.37 -10.63
N LEU A 269 -15.27 -14.45 -10.04
CA LEU A 269 -15.86 -15.80 -10.16
C LEU A 269 -17.27 -15.92 -9.55
N THR A 270 -17.75 -14.90 -8.84
CA THR A 270 -19.16 -14.87 -8.36
C THR A 270 -20.16 -14.43 -9.42
N PHE A 271 -19.70 -13.97 -10.59
CA PHE A 271 -20.60 -13.53 -11.69
C PHE A 271 -20.84 -14.67 -12.67
N ASP A 272 -22.12 -14.87 -13.06
CA ASP A 272 -22.53 -16.02 -13.85
C ASP A 272 -21.82 -16.17 -15.18
N HIS A 273 -21.56 -15.07 -15.91
CA HIS A 273 -20.85 -15.10 -17.18
C HIS A 273 -19.35 -15.33 -17.07
N ILE A 274 -18.76 -15.04 -15.92
CA ILE A 274 -17.31 -15.20 -15.68
C ILE A 274 -17.02 -16.59 -15.10
N LYS A 275 -17.89 -17.08 -14.20
CA LYS A 275 -17.71 -18.40 -13.55
C LYS A 275 -17.71 -19.58 -14.52
N ASP A 276 -18.36 -19.44 -15.69
CA ASP A 276 -18.45 -20.51 -16.69
C ASP A 276 -17.18 -20.58 -17.57
N GLU A 277 -16.26 -19.64 -17.43
CA GLU A 277 -15.02 -19.57 -18.22
C GLU A 277 -13.86 -20.29 -17.51
N ALA A 278 -13.43 -21.40 -18.09
CA ALA A 278 -12.37 -22.25 -17.50
C ALA A 278 -11.04 -21.50 -17.26
N TYR A 279 -10.68 -20.54 -18.12
CA TYR A 279 -9.45 -19.78 -17.98
C TYR A 279 -9.43 -18.88 -16.73
N MET A 280 -10.59 -18.43 -16.23
CA MET A 280 -10.68 -17.68 -14.99
C MET A 280 -10.35 -18.55 -13.76
N TYR A 281 -10.78 -19.82 -13.76
CA TYR A 281 -10.37 -20.78 -12.72
C TYR A 281 -8.90 -21.12 -12.79
N ILE A 282 -8.36 -21.24 -14.00
CA ILE A 282 -6.91 -21.47 -14.19
C ILE A 282 -6.13 -20.30 -13.63
N ALA A 283 -6.50 -19.05 -13.95
CA ALA A 283 -5.87 -17.86 -13.39
C ALA A 283 -5.92 -17.86 -11.85
N TYR A 284 -7.08 -18.10 -11.26
CA TYR A 284 -7.27 -18.17 -9.81
C TYR A 284 -6.35 -19.20 -9.13
N TRP A 285 -6.23 -20.40 -9.69
CA TRP A 285 -5.34 -21.43 -9.14
C TRP A 285 -3.86 -21.10 -9.36
N CYS A 286 -3.51 -20.46 -10.49
CA CYS A 286 -2.16 -19.98 -10.73
C CYS A 286 -1.74 -18.92 -9.71
N GLU A 287 -2.62 -17.97 -9.36
CA GLU A 287 -2.38 -16.97 -8.32
C GLU A 287 -2.13 -17.62 -6.95
N ILE A 288 -2.96 -18.59 -6.56
CA ILE A 288 -2.77 -19.31 -5.30
C ILE A 288 -1.43 -20.06 -5.29
N LEU A 289 -1.11 -20.74 -6.39
CA LEU A 289 0.13 -21.50 -6.49
C LEU A 289 1.36 -20.58 -6.47
N SER A 290 1.31 -19.45 -7.18
CA SER A 290 2.42 -18.48 -7.21
C SER A 290 2.74 -17.95 -5.82
N ILE A 291 1.73 -17.59 -5.03
CA ILE A 291 1.91 -17.13 -3.65
C ILE A 291 2.58 -18.21 -2.80
N ILE A 292 2.06 -19.45 -2.84
CA ILE A 292 2.63 -20.56 -2.06
C ILE A 292 4.11 -20.75 -2.42
N VAL A 293 4.41 -20.77 -3.73
CA VAL A 293 5.80 -20.95 -4.21
C VAL A 293 6.69 -19.80 -3.76
N ILE A 294 6.25 -18.54 -3.91
CA ILE A 294 7.02 -17.35 -3.53
C ILE A 294 7.34 -17.38 -2.02
N PHE A 295 6.33 -17.63 -1.18
CA PHE A 295 6.57 -17.66 0.27
C PHE A 295 7.43 -18.84 0.71
N VAL A 296 7.28 -20.01 0.10
CA VAL A 296 8.17 -21.16 0.37
C VAL A 296 9.60 -20.83 -0.04
N MET A 297 9.82 -20.26 -1.23
CA MET A 297 11.16 -19.88 -1.69
C MET A 297 11.77 -18.78 -0.81
N GLN A 298 10.98 -17.83 -0.33
CA GLN A 298 11.41 -16.83 0.65
C GLN A 298 11.86 -17.47 1.96
N LEU A 299 11.06 -18.39 2.51
CA LEU A 299 11.40 -19.11 3.75
C LEU A 299 12.67 -19.97 3.60
N MET A 300 12.91 -20.51 2.40
CA MET A 300 14.14 -21.23 2.09
C MET A 300 15.35 -20.32 1.83
N GLY A 301 15.16 -19.01 1.82
CA GLY A 301 16.22 -18.05 1.53
C GLY A 301 16.66 -17.99 0.07
N LEU A 302 15.86 -18.52 -0.86
CA LEU A 302 16.21 -18.58 -2.28
C LEU A 302 15.89 -17.29 -3.03
N ILE A 303 14.89 -16.54 -2.57
CA ILE A 303 14.46 -15.28 -3.18
C ILE A 303 14.19 -14.21 -2.10
N ILE A 304 14.20 -12.94 -2.52
CA ILE A 304 13.73 -11.82 -1.73
C ILE A 304 12.38 -11.40 -2.32
N VAL A 305 11.32 -11.38 -1.51
CA VAL A 305 9.94 -11.10 -1.96
C VAL A 305 9.83 -9.78 -2.71
N SER A 306 10.54 -8.73 -2.28
CA SER A 306 10.55 -7.45 -2.96
C SER A 306 11.02 -7.50 -4.42
N ASN A 307 11.90 -8.46 -4.77
CA ASN A 307 12.42 -8.59 -6.12
C ASN A 307 11.44 -9.30 -7.08
N VAL A 308 10.39 -9.92 -6.56
CA VAL A 308 9.40 -10.70 -7.35
C VAL A 308 8.02 -10.05 -7.37
N LEU A 309 7.88 -8.81 -6.91
CA LEU A 309 6.61 -8.06 -6.93
C LEU A 309 6.04 -7.92 -8.36
N TRP A 310 6.89 -7.91 -9.37
CA TRP A 310 6.46 -7.88 -10.78
C TRP A 310 5.54 -9.04 -11.18
N ILE A 311 5.60 -10.18 -10.44
CA ILE A 311 4.69 -11.32 -10.68
C ILE A 311 3.24 -10.90 -10.45
N VAL A 312 2.97 -10.15 -9.38
CA VAL A 312 1.62 -9.62 -9.08
C VAL A 312 1.12 -8.70 -10.20
N HIS A 313 2.00 -7.89 -10.79
CA HIS A 313 1.61 -7.05 -11.94
C HIS A 313 1.22 -7.90 -13.16
N ILE A 314 1.94 -9.00 -13.41
CA ILE A 314 1.59 -9.94 -14.49
C ILE A 314 0.24 -10.63 -14.18
N GLU A 315 0.00 -11.05 -12.94
CA GLU A 315 -1.27 -11.64 -12.52
C GLU A 315 -2.43 -10.65 -12.73
N ILE A 316 -2.30 -9.42 -12.26
CA ILE A 316 -3.31 -8.37 -12.45
C ILE A 316 -3.56 -8.11 -13.95
N LEU A 317 -2.50 -8.06 -14.77
CA LEU A 317 -2.61 -7.88 -16.20
C LEU A 317 -3.33 -9.06 -16.86
N SER A 318 -3.03 -10.30 -16.46
CA SER A 318 -3.66 -11.52 -16.97
C SER A 318 -5.15 -11.58 -16.63
N ILE A 319 -5.52 -11.22 -15.39
CA ILE A 319 -6.93 -11.11 -14.97
C ILE A 319 -7.66 -10.06 -15.81
N THR A 320 -7.04 -8.89 -15.96
CA THR A 320 -7.61 -7.78 -16.72
C THR A 320 -7.87 -8.22 -18.16
N LEU A 321 -6.91 -8.88 -18.80
CA LEU A 321 -7.05 -9.40 -20.16
C LEU A 321 -8.17 -10.47 -20.25
N ALA A 322 -8.23 -11.38 -19.28
CA ALA A 322 -9.28 -12.40 -19.19
C ALA A 322 -10.68 -11.77 -19.08
N VAL A 323 -10.83 -10.72 -18.27
CA VAL A 323 -12.09 -9.98 -18.15
C VAL A 323 -12.45 -9.27 -19.44
N ILE A 324 -11.49 -8.67 -20.15
CA ILE A 324 -11.70 -8.05 -21.45
C ILE A 324 -12.21 -9.08 -22.47
N ILE A 325 -11.55 -10.25 -22.55
CA ILE A 325 -11.94 -11.33 -23.45
C ILE A 325 -13.36 -11.80 -23.16
N THR A 326 -13.69 -12.03 -21.86
CA THR A 326 -15.04 -12.43 -21.45
C THR A 326 -16.07 -11.38 -21.82
N TYR A 327 -15.75 -10.11 -21.60
CA TYR A 327 -16.64 -9.00 -21.94
C TYR A 327 -16.93 -8.90 -23.44
N ILE A 328 -15.89 -9.01 -24.29
CA ILE A 328 -16.03 -8.99 -25.75
C ILE A 328 -16.82 -10.20 -26.24
N LYS A 329 -16.53 -11.41 -25.71
CA LYS A 329 -17.24 -12.64 -26.05
C LYS A 329 -18.75 -12.55 -25.80
N ASN A 330 -19.12 -11.91 -24.68
CA ASN A 330 -20.50 -11.79 -24.22
C ASN A 330 -21.14 -10.42 -24.56
N TRP A 331 -20.54 -9.64 -25.46
CA TRP A 331 -20.95 -8.26 -25.78
C TRP A 331 -22.46 -8.07 -26.01
N LYS A 332 -23.10 -9.04 -26.70
CA LYS A 332 -24.54 -8.97 -27.04
C LYS A 332 -25.48 -9.27 -25.87
N THR A 333 -24.99 -9.97 -24.84
CA THR A 333 -25.75 -10.39 -23.66
C THR A 333 -25.41 -9.61 -22.41
N ASN A 334 -24.36 -8.80 -22.46
CA ASN A 334 -23.88 -8.00 -21.34
C ASN A 334 -24.94 -6.98 -20.90
N THR A 335 -25.14 -6.91 -19.60
CA THR A 335 -26.00 -5.91 -18.97
C THR A 335 -25.22 -4.63 -18.68
N ILE A 336 -25.95 -3.52 -18.45
CA ILE A 336 -25.35 -2.24 -18.03
C ILE A 336 -24.51 -2.43 -16.74
N ARG A 337 -24.95 -3.32 -15.84
CA ARG A 337 -24.21 -3.63 -14.59
C ARG A 337 -22.85 -4.26 -14.86
N GLU A 338 -22.74 -5.17 -15.81
CA GLU A 338 -21.48 -5.83 -16.18
C GLU A 338 -20.52 -4.85 -16.85
N PHE A 339 -21.03 -3.88 -17.59
CA PHE A 339 -20.24 -2.78 -18.13
C PHE A 339 -19.58 -1.94 -17.03
N TYR A 340 -20.31 -1.59 -15.96
CA TYR A 340 -19.73 -0.85 -14.84
C TYR A 340 -18.67 -1.65 -14.07
N ILE A 341 -18.88 -2.96 -13.90
CA ILE A 341 -17.90 -3.86 -13.28
C ILE A 341 -16.63 -3.90 -14.13
N PHE A 342 -16.78 -4.05 -15.44
CA PHE A 342 -15.67 -4.04 -16.39
C PHE A 342 -14.85 -2.73 -16.29
N ILE A 343 -15.50 -1.57 -16.34
CA ILE A 343 -14.82 -0.28 -16.19
C ILE A 343 -14.12 -0.17 -14.83
N SER A 344 -14.76 -0.58 -13.75
CA SER A 344 -14.16 -0.52 -12.41
C SER A 344 -12.88 -1.34 -12.30
N ILE A 345 -12.86 -2.54 -12.89
CA ILE A 345 -11.68 -3.41 -12.92
C ILE A 345 -10.57 -2.77 -13.75
N MET A 346 -10.91 -2.20 -14.92
CA MET A 346 -9.92 -1.50 -15.76
C MET A 346 -9.26 -0.34 -15.01
N ILE A 347 -10.05 0.44 -14.27
CA ILE A 347 -9.54 1.56 -13.46
C ILE A 347 -8.64 1.03 -12.34
N ILE A 348 -9.09 0.03 -11.58
CA ILE A 348 -8.30 -0.56 -10.48
C ILE A 348 -6.99 -1.13 -11.02
N SER A 349 -7.03 -1.89 -12.11
CA SER A 349 -5.83 -2.48 -12.73
C SER A 349 -4.84 -1.42 -13.20
N PHE A 350 -5.33 -0.32 -13.78
CA PHE A 350 -4.50 0.80 -14.20
C PHE A 350 -3.77 1.43 -13.00
N PHE A 351 -4.46 1.68 -11.89
CA PHE A 351 -3.85 2.26 -10.69
C PHE A 351 -2.89 1.31 -9.95
N LEU A 352 -3.05 0.00 -10.11
CA LEU A 352 -2.15 -0.98 -9.48
C LEU A 352 -0.87 -1.24 -10.30
N ILE A 353 -0.87 -0.92 -11.60
CA ILE A 353 0.29 -1.10 -12.48
C ILE A 353 1.16 0.16 -12.53
N LEU A 354 0.59 1.35 -12.28
CA LEU A 354 1.32 2.63 -12.16
C LEU A 354 2.10 2.71 -10.84
#